data_ca6a81dedec12c7c9da80419c6cf8bab
#
_entry.id   ca6a81dedec12c7c9da80419c6cf8bab
#
_cell.length_a   1.000
_cell.length_b   1.000
_cell.length_c   1.000
_cell.angle_alpha   90.00
_cell.angle_beta   90.00
_cell.angle_gamma   90.00
#
_symmetry.space_group_name_H-M   'P 1'
#
loop_
_entity.id
_entity.type
_entity.pdbx_description
1 polymer ?
#
loop_
_entity_poly.entity_id
_entity_poly.type
_entity_poly.pdbx_seq_one_letter_code
_entity_poly.pdbx_strand_id
1 'polypeptide(L)'
;FYLGLVVDWVAASTVLLIAPVTEKDDDDIVKLAIDHPDKLLKINLGLQKEIKHEQLSLITDFMQTQLNTTGLKAFLNRMLKVFYSYDATMLEINPIGISKNGEVWALDAKIIFDGNALYRHPDIVKMSDDSETEERELTAAKYGFQYKELESGIGIIVNGDGLALSTINQAQKMGMETACFLNLKGGVDRDKIAASIKLIMTNPKVDGILINILGGFLRCNLIADGIITVANDLGLNIPLVVRFEGTNKNEATEILQKSGLPLSIASD
;
A
#
# COMPACT_ATOMS: atom_id res chain seq x y z
N PHE A 1 -22.82 15.22 6.71
CA PHE A 1 -22.08 15.24 5.44
C PHE A 1 -20.79 14.43 5.56
N TYR A 2 -20.39 13.85 4.43
CA TYR A 2 -19.07 13.29 4.20
C TYR A 2 -18.11 14.40 3.76
N LEU A 3 -16.89 14.42 4.28
CA LEU A 3 -15.77 15.22 3.82
C LEU A 3 -14.56 14.33 3.58
N GLY A 4 -13.96 14.40 2.40
CA GLY A 4 -12.75 13.65 2.04
C GLY A 4 -11.67 14.54 1.43
N LEU A 5 -10.43 14.39 1.88
CA LEU A 5 -9.25 14.89 1.19
C LEU A 5 -8.50 13.68 0.62
N VAL A 6 -8.25 13.68 -0.68
CA VAL A 6 -7.56 12.59 -1.37
C VAL A 6 -6.50 13.13 -2.32
N VAL A 7 -5.47 12.33 -2.58
CA VAL A 7 -4.52 12.59 -3.67
C VAL A 7 -5.10 12.05 -4.97
N ASP A 8 -5.34 12.94 -5.92
CA ASP A 8 -5.65 12.56 -7.30
C ASP A 8 -4.32 12.41 -8.07
N TRP A 9 -3.90 11.17 -8.28
CA TRP A 9 -2.63 10.84 -8.92
C TRP A 9 -2.59 11.22 -10.41
N VAL A 10 -3.75 11.24 -11.07
CA VAL A 10 -3.85 11.61 -12.49
C VAL A 10 -3.71 13.12 -12.65
N ALA A 11 -4.39 13.87 -11.80
CA ALA A 11 -4.32 15.34 -11.80
C ALA A 11 -3.10 15.88 -11.03
N ALA A 12 -2.31 15.02 -10.36
CA ALA A 12 -1.21 15.38 -9.46
C ALA A 12 -1.62 16.47 -8.45
N SER A 13 -2.74 16.27 -7.78
CA SER A 13 -3.43 17.32 -7.03
C SER A 13 -4.14 16.75 -5.80
N THR A 14 -4.25 17.57 -4.76
CA THR A 14 -5.16 17.29 -3.64
C THR A 14 -6.58 17.70 -4.02
N VAL A 15 -7.53 16.83 -3.76
CA VAL A 15 -8.94 17.03 -4.06
C VAL A 15 -9.76 16.96 -2.79
N LEU A 16 -10.65 17.92 -2.59
CA LEU A 16 -11.69 17.89 -1.56
C LEU A 16 -12.97 17.33 -2.15
N LEU A 17 -13.50 16.31 -1.49
CA LEU A 17 -14.76 15.66 -1.79
C LEU A 17 -15.78 15.99 -0.70
N ILE A 18 -17.01 16.33 -1.10
CA ILE A 18 -18.12 16.61 -0.17
C ILE A 18 -19.38 15.93 -0.71
N ALA A 19 -20.08 15.19 0.15
CA ALA A 19 -21.34 14.56 -0.18
C ALA A 19 -22.32 14.61 1.01
N PRO A 20 -23.64 14.65 0.77
CA PRO A 20 -24.62 14.38 1.80
C PRO A 20 -24.54 12.91 2.23
N VAL A 21 -24.63 12.64 3.53
CA VAL A 21 -24.77 11.29 4.08
C VAL A 21 -26.24 11.07 4.41
N THR A 22 -26.83 9.98 3.93
CA THR A 22 -28.20 9.58 4.26
C THR A 22 -28.17 8.24 5.01
N GLU A 23 -29.12 8.02 5.93
CA GLU A 23 -29.21 6.79 6.74
C GLU A 23 -29.41 5.51 5.91
N LYS A 24 -29.63 5.62 4.62
CA LYS A 24 -29.95 4.51 3.71
C LYS A 24 -28.83 4.18 2.71
N ASP A 25 -27.89 5.06 2.54
CA ASP A 25 -26.79 4.81 1.59
C ASP A 25 -25.69 4.10 2.37
N ASP A 26 -25.35 2.87 1.97
CA ASP A 26 -24.10 2.24 2.31
C ASP A 26 -23.00 3.32 2.15
N ASP A 27 -22.15 3.49 3.14
CA ASP A 27 -21.10 4.52 3.23
C ASP A 27 -20.06 4.50 2.10
N ASP A 28 -20.40 3.94 0.94
CA ASP A 28 -19.53 3.81 -0.22
C ASP A 28 -19.59 5.05 -1.11
N ILE A 29 -18.69 6.00 -0.82
CA ILE A 29 -18.52 7.23 -1.62
C ILE A 29 -18.16 6.91 -3.08
N VAL A 30 -17.54 5.76 -3.37
CA VAL A 30 -17.18 5.33 -4.73
C VAL A 30 -18.45 4.98 -5.50
N LYS A 31 -19.36 4.26 -4.87
CA LYS A 31 -20.67 3.92 -5.46
C LYS A 31 -21.49 5.19 -5.68
N LEU A 32 -21.50 6.11 -4.70
CA LEU A 32 -22.15 7.41 -4.87
C LEU A 32 -21.58 8.20 -6.05
N ALA A 33 -20.27 8.21 -6.22
CA ALA A 33 -19.61 8.92 -7.32
C ALA A 33 -19.96 8.34 -8.71
N ILE A 34 -20.25 7.05 -8.78
CA ILE A 34 -20.64 6.36 -10.03
C ILE A 34 -22.13 6.56 -10.33
N ASP A 35 -22.99 6.28 -9.34
CA ASP A 35 -24.44 6.23 -9.52
C ASP A 35 -25.08 7.61 -9.48
N HIS A 36 -24.54 8.53 -8.68
CA HIS A 36 -25.06 9.86 -8.43
C HIS A 36 -23.97 10.95 -8.38
N PRO A 37 -23.24 11.18 -9.49
CA PRO A 37 -22.13 12.15 -9.52
C PRO A 37 -22.57 13.59 -9.21
N ASP A 38 -23.84 13.92 -9.42
CA ASP A 38 -24.46 15.20 -9.06
C ASP A 38 -24.53 15.45 -7.55
N LYS A 39 -24.51 14.41 -6.73
CA LYS A 39 -24.49 14.48 -5.27
C LYS A 39 -23.08 14.57 -4.68
N LEU A 40 -22.03 14.55 -5.49
CA LEU A 40 -20.65 14.65 -5.06
C LEU A 40 -20.02 15.95 -5.56
N LEU A 41 -19.75 16.87 -4.64
CA LEU A 41 -18.95 18.06 -4.94
C LEU A 41 -17.47 17.69 -4.90
N LYS A 42 -16.78 17.88 -6.03
CA LYS A 42 -15.36 17.67 -6.19
C LYS A 42 -14.64 19.00 -6.44
N ILE A 43 -13.74 19.40 -5.54
CA ILE A 43 -12.97 20.64 -5.66
C ILE A 43 -11.48 20.30 -5.75
N ASN A 44 -10.87 20.66 -6.88
CA ASN A 44 -9.42 20.56 -7.02
C ASN A 44 -8.73 21.69 -6.25
N LEU A 45 -7.92 21.33 -5.27
CA LEU A 45 -7.20 22.25 -4.41
C LEU A 45 -5.75 22.49 -4.88
N GLY A 46 -5.23 21.67 -5.80
CA GLY A 46 -3.81 21.70 -6.13
C GLY A 46 -2.95 21.42 -4.88
N LEU A 47 -1.96 22.28 -4.66
CA LEU A 47 -1.09 22.21 -3.47
C LEU A 47 -1.38 23.35 -2.47
N GLN A 48 -2.55 23.97 -2.55
CA GLN A 48 -2.90 25.07 -1.62
C GLN A 48 -3.10 24.54 -0.20
N LYS A 49 -2.73 25.36 0.77
CA LYS A 49 -2.81 25.02 2.21
C LYS A 49 -4.04 25.63 2.90
N GLU A 50 -4.82 26.42 2.19
CA GLU A 50 -6.00 27.09 2.71
C GLU A 50 -7.13 27.12 1.67
N ILE A 51 -8.36 27.06 2.16
CA ILE A 51 -9.56 27.18 1.32
C ILE A 51 -9.76 28.65 0.92
N LYS A 52 -9.87 28.89 -0.37
CA LYS A 52 -10.15 30.22 -0.93
C LYS A 52 -11.62 30.59 -0.72
N HIS A 53 -11.91 31.90 -0.80
CA HIS A 53 -13.27 32.41 -0.60
C HIS A 53 -14.27 31.84 -1.60
N GLU A 54 -13.90 31.76 -2.87
CA GLU A 54 -14.73 31.21 -3.94
C GLU A 54 -15.05 29.73 -3.72
N GLN A 55 -14.07 28.96 -3.25
CA GLN A 55 -14.26 27.53 -2.92
C GLN A 55 -15.19 27.37 -1.72
N LEU A 56 -15.05 28.24 -0.69
CA LEU A 56 -15.92 28.22 0.47
C LEU A 56 -17.37 28.53 0.08
N SER A 57 -17.61 29.48 -0.83
CA SER A 57 -18.94 29.77 -1.35
C SER A 57 -19.56 28.56 -2.04
N LEU A 58 -18.81 27.90 -2.94
CA LEU A 58 -19.27 26.67 -3.60
C LEU A 58 -19.63 25.57 -2.59
N ILE A 59 -18.86 25.42 -1.52
CA ILE A 59 -19.10 24.42 -0.47
C ILE A 59 -20.40 24.77 0.29
N THR A 60 -20.57 26.01 0.71
CA THR A 60 -21.75 26.44 1.47
C THR A 60 -23.03 26.36 0.62
N ASP A 61 -22.94 26.71 -0.65
CA ASP A 61 -24.06 26.62 -1.59
C ASP A 61 -24.48 25.15 -1.84
N PHE A 62 -23.50 24.26 -1.94
CA PHE A 62 -23.74 22.82 -2.09
C PHE A 62 -24.37 22.21 -0.83
N MET A 63 -23.87 22.57 0.35
CA MET A 63 -24.34 21.99 1.61
C MET A 63 -25.74 22.49 2.00
N GLN A 64 -26.18 23.64 1.53
CA GLN A 64 -27.51 24.24 1.76
C GLN A 64 -27.99 24.24 3.22
N THR A 65 -27.05 24.40 4.16
CA THR A 65 -27.34 24.36 5.60
C THR A 65 -26.94 25.69 6.28
N GLN A 66 -27.56 25.98 7.42
CA GLN A 66 -27.14 27.11 8.24
C GLN A 66 -25.80 26.81 8.91
N LEU A 67 -24.72 27.17 8.24
CA LEU A 67 -23.34 26.98 8.69
C LEU A 67 -22.74 28.29 9.15
N ASN A 68 -21.97 28.23 10.22
CA ASN A 68 -20.99 29.26 10.51
C ASN A 68 -19.83 29.15 9.49
N THR A 69 -19.88 29.99 8.44
CA THR A 69 -18.89 29.93 7.33
C THR A 69 -17.45 30.13 7.82
N THR A 70 -17.24 30.96 8.87
CA THR A 70 -15.93 31.15 9.49
C THR A 70 -15.47 29.85 10.18
N GLY A 71 -16.36 29.19 10.90
CA GLY A 71 -16.10 27.91 11.56
C GLY A 71 -15.83 26.79 10.58
N LEU A 72 -16.61 26.70 9.50
CA LEU A 72 -16.39 25.74 8.42
C LEU A 72 -15.04 25.95 7.74
N LYS A 73 -14.69 27.19 7.38
CA LYS A 73 -13.37 27.50 6.80
C LYS A 73 -12.24 27.10 7.72
N ALA A 74 -12.34 27.41 9.00
CA ALA A 74 -11.33 27.04 10.00
C ALA A 74 -11.21 25.53 10.15
N PHE A 75 -12.31 24.78 10.06
CA PHE A 75 -12.36 23.33 10.10
C PHE A 75 -11.63 22.73 8.88
N LEU A 76 -12.01 23.16 7.67
CA LEU A 76 -11.39 22.68 6.43
C LEU A 76 -9.89 23.00 6.35
N ASN A 77 -9.47 24.18 6.81
CA ASN A 77 -8.06 24.53 6.87
C ASN A 77 -7.28 23.66 7.88
N ARG A 78 -7.91 23.26 8.98
CA ARG A 78 -7.32 22.27 9.92
C ARG A 78 -7.19 20.89 9.31
N MET A 79 -8.19 20.45 8.53
CA MET A 79 -8.08 19.19 7.77
C MET A 79 -6.90 19.24 6.81
N LEU A 80 -6.75 20.31 6.02
CA LEU A 80 -5.61 20.49 5.12
C LEU A 80 -4.28 20.49 5.86
N LYS A 81 -4.23 21.18 7.01
CA LYS A 81 -3.01 21.17 7.84
C LYS A 81 -2.65 19.77 8.31
N VAL A 82 -3.59 18.98 8.81
CA VAL A 82 -3.35 17.58 9.19
C VAL A 82 -2.89 16.78 7.98
N PHE A 83 -3.61 16.85 6.87
CA PHE A 83 -3.32 16.13 5.64
C PHE A 83 -1.87 16.32 5.17
N TYR A 84 -1.42 17.57 5.05
CA TYR A 84 -0.05 17.86 4.61
C TYR A 84 1.02 17.67 5.70
N SER A 85 0.69 17.92 6.98
CA SER A 85 1.70 17.81 8.05
C SER A 85 2.08 16.37 8.37
N TYR A 86 1.19 15.42 8.10
CA TYR A 86 1.40 14.01 8.38
C TYR A 86 1.53 13.15 7.11
N ASP A 87 1.73 13.80 5.94
CA ASP A 87 1.85 13.10 4.66
C ASP A 87 0.71 12.09 4.43
N ALA A 88 -0.52 12.52 4.70
CA ALA A 88 -1.68 11.69 4.45
C ALA A 88 -1.95 11.60 2.93
N THR A 89 -2.34 10.43 2.46
CA THR A 89 -2.84 10.21 1.10
C THR A 89 -4.36 10.25 1.03
N MET A 90 -5.02 10.01 2.16
CA MET A 90 -6.45 10.16 2.35
C MET A 90 -6.74 10.64 3.78
N LEU A 91 -7.65 11.58 3.92
CA LEU A 91 -8.28 11.98 5.18
C LEU A 91 -9.77 12.08 4.95
N GLU A 92 -10.51 11.25 5.62
CA GLU A 92 -11.97 11.16 5.52
C GLU A 92 -12.59 11.45 6.87
N ILE A 93 -13.63 12.26 6.85
CA ILE A 93 -14.48 12.52 8.01
C ILE A 93 -15.91 12.17 7.61
N ASN A 94 -16.45 11.11 8.20
CA ASN A 94 -17.76 10.58 7.86
C ASN A 94 -18.51 10.04 9.08
N PRO A 95 -19.55 10.75 9.54
CA PRO A 95 -19.98 12.07 9.05
C PRO A 95 -19.36 13.25 9.83
N ILE A 96 -19.46 14.44 9.25
CA ILE A 96 -19.39 15.66 10.06
C ILE A 96 -20.75 15.95 10.72
N GLY A 97 -20.70 16.38 11.96
CA GLY A 97 -21.85 16.93 12.68
C GLY A 97 -21.88 18.45 12.57
N ILE A 98 -23.08 19.00 12.47
CA ILE A 98 -23.31 20.45 12.53
C ILE A 98 -24.20 20.74 13.73
N SER A 99 -23.68 21.51 14.67
CA SER A 99 -24.44 21.90 15.86
C SER A 99 -25.53 22.93 15.52
N LYS A 100 -26.50 23.13 16.43
CA LYS A 100 -27.52 24.15 16.27
C LYS A 100 -26.96 25.60 16.17
N ASN A 101 -25.73 25.79 16.64
CA ASN A 101 -25.01 27.07 16.55
C ASN A 101 -24.16 27.18 15.28
N GLY A 102 -24.24 26.20 14.35
CA GLY A 102 -23.48 26.17 13.10
C GLY A 102 -22.03 25.77 13.25
N GLU A 103 -21.62 25.21 14.41
CA GLU A 103 -20.28 24.67 14.59
C GLU A 103 -20.14 23.29 13.91
N VAL A 104 -18.96 23.04 13.33
CA VAL A 104 -18.65 21.79 12.63
C VAL A 104 -17.80 20.88 13.51
N TRP A 105 -18.22 19.64 13.65
CA TRP A 105 -17.57 18.59 14.44
C TRP A 105 -17.23 17.39 13.57
N ALA A 106 -16.04 16.83 13.75
CA ALA A 106 -15.70 15.50 13.24
C ALA A 106 -16.32 14.47 14.18
N LEU A 107 -17.22 13.63 13.69
CA LEU A 107 -17.84 12.57 14.50
C LEU A 107 -17.04 11.26 14.37
N ASP A 108 -16.54 11.00 13.18
CA ASP A 108 -15.59 9.92 12.90
C ASP A 108 -14.55 10.40 11.89
N ALA A 109 -13.35 9.82 11.93
CA ALA A 109 -12.27 10.18 11.03
C ALA A 109 -11.42 8.96 10.67
N LYS A 110 -11.12 8.82 9.37
CA LYS A 110 -10.20 7.82 8.83
C LYS A 110 -9.06 8.52 8.10
N ILE A 111 -7.83 8.14 8.42
CA ILE A 111 -6.65 8.73 7.80
C ILE A 111 -5.76 7.61 7.27
N ILE A 112 -5.33 7.73 6.01
CA ILE A 112 -4.30 6.88 5.42
C ILE A 112 -3.05 7.72 5.23
N PHE A 113 -1.97 7.30 5.87
CA PHE A 113 -0.66 7.96 5.77
C PHE A 113 0.15 7.34 4.63
N ASP A 114 1.03 8.12 4.01
CA ASP A 114 2.02 7.57 3.08
C ASP A 114 3.03 6.71 3.85
N GLY A 115 3.01 5.40 3.63
CA GLY A 115 3.93 4.47 4.26
C GLY A 115 5.41 4.79 4.00
N ASN A 116 5.73 5.45 2.86
CA ASN A 116 7.08 5.89 2.55
C ASN A 116 7.52 7.13 3.34
N ALA A 117 6.59 7.84 3.96
CA ALA A 117 6.86 9.03 4.77
C ALA A 117 6.93 8.73 6.28
N LEU A 118 6.52 7.54 6.73
CA LEU A 118 6.45 7.19 8.16
C LEU A 118 7.77 7.31 8.90
N TYR A 119 8.92 7.20 8.22
CA TYR A 119 10.23 7.39 8.85
C TYR A 119 10.42 8.77 9.49
N ARG A 120 9.67 9.79 9.06
CA ARG A 120 9.67 11.15 9.61
C ARG A 120 8.52 11.43 10.57
N HIS A 121 7.64 10.44 10.81
CA HIS A 121 6.48 10.52 11.71
C HIS A 121 6.52 9.41 12.78
N PRO A 122 7.53 9.43 13.69
CA PRO A 122 7.66 8.39 14.71
C PRO A 122 6.51 8.40 15.73
N ASP A 123 5.79 9.49 15.88
CA ASP A 123 4.57 9.62 16.67
C ASP A 123 3.42 8.80 16.08
N ILE A 124 3.26 8.81 14.77
CA ILE A 124 2.26 7.99 14.06
C ILE A 124 2.63 6.50 14.16
N VAL A 125 3.90 6.17 13.93
CA VAL A 125 4.38 4.77 14.04
C VAL A 125 4.11 4.19 15.43
N LYS A 126 4.23 4.98 16.50
CA LYS A 126 3.93 4.54 17.87
C LYS A 126 2.46 4.27 18.15
N MET A 127 1.54 4.75 17.29
CA MET A 127 0.12 4.48 17.39
C MET A 127 -0.28 3.17 16.72
N SER A 128 0.67 2.47 16.07
CA SER A 128 0.40 1.16 15.44
C SER A 128 -0.08 0.17 16.50
N ASP A 129 -1.19 -0.47 16.23
CA ASP A 129 -1.69 -1.60 17.00
C ASP A 129 -1.35 -2.88 16.24
N ASP A 130 -0.29 -3.54 16.70
CA ASP A 130 0.20 -4.77 16.07
C ASP A 130 -0.71 -5.98 16.36
N SER A 131 -1.70 -5.85 17.25
CA SER A 131 -2.56 -6.97 17.66
C SER A 131 -3.48 -7.47 16.54
N GLU A 132 -3.81 -6.62 15.57
CA GLU A 132 -4.63 -6.96 14.41
C GLU A 132 -3.78 -7.28 13.15
N THR A 133 -2.45 -7.17 13.24
CA THR A 133 -1.56 -7.42 12.11
C THR A 133 -1.10 -8.89 12.11
N GLU A 134 -1.14 -9.51 10.95
CA GLU A 134 -0.66 -10.89 10.76
C GLU A 134 0.80 -11.04 11.21
N GLU A 135 1.11 -12.10 11.97
CA GLU A 135 2.44 -12.33 12.52
C GLU A 135 3.55 -12.34 11.44
N ARG A 136 3.24 -12.84 10.25
CA ARG A 136 4.17 -12.85 9.12
C ARG A 136 4.41 -11.46 8.55
N GLU A 137 3.38 -10.59 8.52
CA GLU A 137 3.54 -9.19 8.11
C GLU A 137 4.43 -8.44 9.11
N LEU A 138 4.22 -8.65 10.42
CA LEU A 138 5.09 -8.09 11.47
C LEU A 138 6.53 -8.58 11.37
N THR A 139 6.70 -9.87 11.11
CA THR A 139 8.04 -10.46 10.93
C THR A 139 8.73 -9.89 9.69
N ALA A 140 8.02 -9.75 8.58
CA ALA A 140 8.52 -9.12 7.35
C ALA A 140 8.98 -7.67 7.61
N ALA A 141 8.18 -6.90 8.34
CA ALA A 141 8.47 -5.51 8.65
C ALA A 141 9.79 -5.33 9.43
N LYS A 142 10.14 -6.27 10.33
CA LYS A 142 11.42 -6.26 11.07
C LYS A 142 12.64 -6.32 10.15
N TYR A 143 12.51 -6.98 8.99
CA TYR A 143 13.56 -7.05 7.96
C TYR A 143 13.48 -5.92 6.92
N GLY A 144 12.47 -5.06 7.03
CA GLY A 144 12.18 -4.02 6.04
C GLY A 144 11.51 -4.55 4.78
N PHE A 145 10.93 -5.74 4.80
CA PHE A 145 10.16 -6.32 3.72
C PHE A 145 8.69 -5.87 3.79
N GLN A 146 8.02 -5.97 2.66
CA GLN A 146 6.57 -5.91 2.60
C GLN A 146 6.06 -7.32 2.28
N TYR A 147 5.24 -7.86 3.15
CA TYR A 147 4.58 -9.14 2.96
C TYR A 147 3.07 -8.94 2.89
N LYS A 148 2.42 -9.70 2.05
CA LYS A 148 0.96 -9.75 2.00
C LYS A 148 0.50 -11.18 1.78
N GLU A 149 -0.38 -11.66 2.66
CA GLU A 149 -1.06 -12.92 2.49
C GLU A 149 -2.22 -12.79 1.49
N LEU A 150 -2.39 -13.81 0.67
CA LEU A 150 -3.46 -13.96 -0.30
C LEU A 150 -4.19 -15.29 -0.03
N GLU A 151 -4.67 -16.00 -1.07
CA GLU A 151 -5.49 -17.18 -0.87
C GLU A 151 -4.64 -18.45 -0.65
N SER A 152 -4.16 -19.07 -1.73
CA SER A 152 -3.35 -20.30 -1.71
C SER A 152 -2.52 -20.38 -2.99
N GLY A 153 -1.54 -21.28 -3.06
CA GLY A 153 -0.72 -21.51 -4.24
C GLY A 153 0.73 -21.09 -4.08
N ILE A 154 1.30 -20.36 -5.06
CA ILE A 154 2.72 -20.00 -5.02
C ILE A 154 3.02 -18.80 -4.12
N GLY A 155 4.16 -18.87 -3.42
CA GLY A 155 4.76 -17.71 -2.77
C GLY A 155 5.66 -16.94 -3.74
N ILE A 156 5.51 -15.63 -3.87
CA ILE A 156 6.25 -14.79 -4.81
C ILE A 156 7.22 -13.88 -4.06
N ILE A 157 8.51 -13.92 -4.41
CA ILE A 157 9.54 -12.99 -3.90
C ILE A 157 9.99 -12.09 -5.06
N VAL A 158 9.92 -10.77 -4.83
CA VAL A 158 10.27 -9.73 -5.81
C VAL A 158 11.02 -8.57 -5.16
N ASN A 159 11.57 -7.68 -5.98
CA ASN A 159 12.20 -6.45 -5.54
C ASN A 159 11.55 -5.19 -6.14
N GLY A 160 10.27 -5.01 -5.91
CA GLY A 160 9.51 -3.82 -6.32
C GLY A 160 8.01 -4.09 -6.44
N ASP A 161 7.19 -3.10 -6.08
CA ASP A 161 5.73 -3.24 -6.06
C ASP A 161 5.14 -3.48 -7.46
N GLY A 162 5.64 -2.76 -8.46
CA GLY A 162 5.22 -2.94 -9.85
C GLY A 162 5.56 -4.34 -10.39
N LEU A 163 6.74 -4.87 -10.02
CA LEU A 163 7.14 -6.23 -10.38
C LEU A 163 6.27 -7.26 -9.66
N ALA A 164 5.89 -7.02 -8.38
CA ALA A 164 4.99 -7.89 -7.65
C ALA A 164 3.64 -8.02 -8.37
N LEU A 165 3.00 -6.88 -8.65
CA LEU A 165 1.70 -6.86 -9.34
C LEU A 165 1.76 -7.51 -10.73
N SER A 166 2.82 -7.22 -11.50
CA SER A 166 3.01 -7.83 -12.82
C SER A 166 3.19 -9.34 -12.73
N THR A 167 3.99 -9.82 -11.77
CA THR A 167 4.25 -11.26 -11.57
C THR A 167 2.97 -11.99 -11.13
N ILE A 168 2.22 -11.43 -10.19
CA ILE A 168 0.92 -11.98 -9.75
C ILE A 168 -0.06 -12.08 -10.93
N ASN A 169 -0.20 -10.99 -11.69
CA ASN A 169 -1.10 -10.98 -12.87
C ASN A 169 -0.70 -12.02 -13.91
N GLN A 170 0.58 -12.23 -14.14
CA GLN A 170 1.04 -13.26 -15.09
C GLN A 170 0.78 -14.68 -14.56
N ALA A 171 1.04 -14.92 -13.27
CA ALA A 171 0.71 -16.20 -12.64
C ALA A 171 -0.79 -16.52 -12.78
N GLN A 172 -1.66 -15.58 -12.48
CA GLN A 172 -3.11 -15.73 -12.60
C GLN A 172 -3.54 -16.00 -14.06
N LYS A 173 -2.98 -15.30 -15.05
CA LYS A 173 -3.26 -15.56 -16.47
C LYS A 173 -2.86 -16.96 -16.91
N MET A 174 -1.88 -17.57 -16.25
CA MET A 174 -1.45 -18.95 -16.49
C MET A 174 -2.22 -19.97 -15.64
N GLY A 175 -3.24 -19.54 -14.90
CA GLY A 175 -4.06 -20.41 -14.04
C GLY A 175 -3.40 -20.79 -12.72
N MET A 176 -2.35 -20.08 -12.30
CA MET A 176 -1.70 -20.29 -11.01
C MET A 176 -2.24 -19.29 -9.98
N GLU A 177 -2.60 -19.79 -8.82
CA GLU A 177 -2.98 -18.97 -7.67
C GLU A 177 -1.74 -18.55 -6.89
N THR A 178 -1.86 -17.44 -6.14
CA THR A 178 -0.79 -16.88 -5.33
C THR A 178 -1.20 -16.91 -3.86
N ALA A 179 -0.41 -17.59 -3.02
CA ALA A 179 -0.65 -17.68 -1.58
C ALA A 179 -0.16 -16.43 -0.84
N CYS A 180 0.94 -15.84 -1.29
CA CYS A 180 1.49 -14.62 -0.71
C CYS A 180 2.52 -14.00 -1.65
N PHE A 181 2.80 -12.72 -1.44
CA PHE A 181 3.99 -12.12 -2.02
C PHE A 181 4.83 -11.40 -0.96
N LEU A 182 6.13 -11.35 -1.22
CA LEU A 182 7.12 -10.65 -0.42
C LEU A 182 7.94 -9.74 -1.32
N ASN A 183 7.86 -8.43 -1.07
CA ASN A 183 8.70 -7.44 -1.72
C ASN A 183 9.90 -7.12 -0.84
N LEU A 184 11.09 -7.41 -1.34
CA LEU A 184 12.37 -7.21 -0.63
C LEU A 184 12.70 -5.73 -0.43
N LYS A 185 12.10 -4.82 -1.22
CA LYS A 185 12.46 -3.40 -1.29
C LYS A 185 13.96 -3.21 -1.58
N GLY A 186 14.62 -2.26 -0.94
CA GLY A 186 16.04 -1.98 -1.15
C GLY A 186 16.95 -2.50 -0.03
N GLY A 187 18.27 -2.53 -0.28
CA GLY A 187 19.27 -2.84 0.75
C GLY A 187 19.29 -4.30 1.22
N VAL A 188 19.13 -5.23 0.29
CA VAL A 188 19.08 -6.66 0.58
C VAL A 188 20.47 -7.26 0.54
N ASP A 189 20.80 -7.99 1.60
CA ASP A 189 21.98 -8.83 1.75
C ASP A 189 21.60 -10.33 1.73
N ARG A 190 22.60 -11.20 1.85
CA ARG A 190 22.43 -12.65 1.88
C ARG A 190 21.49 -13.12 2.99
N ASP A 191 21.60 -12.54 4.19
CA ASP A 191 20.82 -12.96 5.35
C ASP A 191 19.36 -12.58 5.21
N LYS A 192 19.07 -11.42 4.61
CA LYS A 192 17.73 -11.00 4.29
C LYS A 192 17.06 -11.89 3.24
N ILE A 193 17.80 -12.36 2.22
CA ILE A 193 17.26 -13.34 1.26
C ILE A 193 16.91 -14.64 1.99
N ALA A 194 17.82 -15.11 2.85
CA ALA A 194 17.55 -16.28 3.66
C ALA A 194 16.29 -16.11 4.52
N ALA A 195 16.14 -14.97 5.18
CA ALA A 195 14.98 -14.64 5.99
C ALA A 195 13.68 -14.58 5.17
N SER A 196 13.73 -14.02 3.94
CA SER A 196 12.56 -13.91 3.07
C SER A 196 12.02 -15.28 2.65
N ILE A 197 12.89 -16.19 2.26
CA ILE A 197 12.51 -17.56 1.87
C ILE A 197 11.96 -18.30 3.11
N LYS A 198 12.67 -18.22 4.25
CA LYS A 198 12.21 -18.82 5.52
C LYS A 198 10.82 -18.33 5.87
N LEU A 199 10.57 -17.04 5.74
CA LEU A 199 9.26 -16.46 6.07
C LEU A 199 8.14 -16.99 5.16
N ILE A 200 8.37 -17.04 3.84
CA ILE A 200 7.39 -17.61 2.89
C ILE A 200 7.10 -19.08 3.22
N MET A 201 8.11 -19.85 3.57
CA MET A 201 7.93 -21.27 3.94
C MET A 201 7.15 -21.48 5.25
N THR A 202 6.99 -20.47 6.10
CA THR A 202 6.10 -20.58 7.27
C THR A 202 4.62 -20.51 6.90
N ASN A 203 4.28 -20.12 5.68
CA ASN A 203 2.90 -20.09 5.23
C ASN A 203 2.49 -21.48 4.70
N PRO A 204 1.58 -22.19 5.39
CA PRO A 204 1.19 -23.55 5.00
C PRO A 204 0.38 -23.63 3.71
N LYS A 205 -0.05 -22.48 3.16
CA LYS A 205 -0.79 -22.39 1.90
C LYS A 205 0.15 -22.31 0.69
N VAL A 206 1.47 -22.25 0.91
CA VAL A 206 2.48 -22.14 -0.15
C VAL A 206 2.88 -23.55 -0.61
N ASP A 207 2.67 -23.84 -1.88
CA ASP A 207 3.01 -25.11 -2.54
C ASP A 207 4.22 -25.00 -3.49
N GLY A 208 4.71 -23.79 -3.76
CA GLY A 208 5.91 -23.53 -4.54
C GLY A 208 6.38 -22.09 -4.37
N ILE A 209 7.62 -21.78 -4.72
CA ILE A 209 8.19 -20.42 -4.63
C ILE A 209 8.66 -19.93 -5.99
N LEU A 210 8.24 -18.74 -6.37
CA LEU A 210 8.76 -17.99 -7.51
C LEU A 210 9.57 -16.79 -7.02
N ILE A 211 10.87 -16.77 -7.30
CA ILE A 211 11.75 -15.63 -7.06
C ILE A 211 11.95 -14.89 -8.38
N ASN A 212 11.40 -13.69 -8.51
CA ASN A 212 11.52 -12.87 -9.72
C ASN A 212 12.20 -11.54 -9.39
N ILE A 213 13.45 -11.37 -9.84
CA ILE A 213 14.30 -10.25 -9.46
C ILE A 213 14.77 -9.47 -10.70
N LEU A 214 14.57 -8.15 -10.64
CA LEU A 214 15.19 -7.20 -11.55
C LEU A 214 16.37 -6.53 -10.85
N GLY A 215 17.58 -7.03 -11.11
CA GLY A 215 18.82 -6.55 -10.53
C GLY A 215 19.23 -5.18 -11.10
N GLY A 216 18.98 -4.12 -10.34
CA GLY A 216 19.57 -2.81 -10.53
C GLY A 216 20.65 -2.58 -9.48
N PHE A 217 20.27 -1.96 -8.37
CA PHE A 217 21.13 -1.87 -7.16
C PHE A 217 21.31 -3.21 -6.46
N LEU A 218 20.35 -4.11 -6.60
CA LEU A 218 20.40 -5.46 -6.06
C LEU A 218 21.14 -6.37 -7.04
N ARG A 219 22.21 -7.01 -6.57
CA ARG A 219 23.04 -7.91 -7.39
C ARG A 219 22.48 -9.33 -7.34
N CYS A 220 22.20 -9.92 -8.50
CA CYS A 220 21.59 -11.24 -8.59
C CYS A 220 22.46 -12.35 -7.95
N ASN A 221 23.79 -12.25 -8.01
CA ASN A 221 24.70 -13.24 -7.40
C ASN A 221 24.57 -13.32 -5.88
N LEU A 222 24.35 -12.19 -5.18
CA LEU A 222 24.10 -12.19 -3.72
C LEU A 222 22.81 -12.93 -3.37
N ILE A 223 21.79 -12.81 -4.25
CA ILE A 223 20.53 -13.52 -4.05
C ILE A 223 20.72 -15.02 -4.28
N ALA A 224 21.47 -15.42 -5.32
CA ALA A 224 21.80 -16.81 -5.57
C ALA A 224 22.51 -17.46 -4.38
N ASP A 225 23.50 -16.77 -3.79
CA ASP A 225 24.18 -17.23 -2.58
C ASP A 225 23.23 -17.39 -1.38
N GLY A 226 22.31 -16.45 -1.19
CA GLY A 226 21.28 -16.52 -0.15
C GLY A 226 20.34 -17.71 -0.34
N ILE A 227 19.90 -17.97 -1.57
CA ILE A 227 19.06 -19.12 -1.92
C ILE A 227 19.77 -20.44 -1.58
N ILE A 228 21.03 -20.59 -1.97
CA ILE A 228 21.82 -21.79 -1.68
C ILE A 228 21.96 -22.01 -0.18
N THR A 229 22.22 -20.94 0.56
CA THR A 229 22.35 -21.02 2.02
C THR A 229 21.08 -21.59 2.66
N VAL A 230 19.93 -21.04 2.31
CA VAL A 230 18.65 -21.50 2.86
C VAL A 230 18.29 -22.91 2.43
N ALA A 231 18.55 -23.23 1.15
CA ALA A 231 18.27 -24.54 0.63
C ALA A 231 19.06 -25.63 1.35
N ASN A 232 20.33 -25.35 1.69
CA ASN A 232 21.17 -26.26 2.46
C ASN A 232 20.74 -26.37 3.92
N ASP A 233 20.31 -25.24 4.54
CA ASP A 233 19.92 -25.19 5.94
C ASP A 233 18.58 -25.89 6.22
N LEU A 234 17.60 -25.71 5.34
CA LEU A 234 16.21 -26.13 5.55
C LEU A 234 15.79 -27.38 4.79
N GLY A 235 16.56 -27.78 3.77
CA GLY A 235 16.16 -28.85 2.86
C GLY A 235 14.88 -28.43 2.12
N LEU A 236 15.00 -27.60 1.07
CA LEU A 236 13.84 -27.15 0.29
C LEU A 236 13.08 -28.34 -0.31
N ASN A 237 11.87 -28.57 0.20
CA ASN A 237 11.01 -29.70 -0.20
C ASN A 237 9.88 -29.28 -1.14
N ILE A 238 9.84 -27.99 -1.52
CA ILE A 238 8.83 -27.43 -2.44
C ILE A 238 9.48 -26.91 -3.71
N PRO A 239 8.77 -26.91 -4.84
CA PRO A 239 9.29 -26.38 -6.11
C PRO A 239 9.78 -24.95 -5.98
N LEU A 240 10.98 -24.69 -6.50
CA LEU A 240 11.57 -23.34 -6.54
C LEU A 240 11.89 -22.97 -7.97
N VAL A 241 11.32 -21.86 -8.42
CA VAL A 241 11.63 -21.24 -9.71
C VAL A 241 12.30 -19.90 -9.47
N VAL A 242 13.40 -19.63 -10.17
CA VAL A 242 14.15 -18.39 -10.04
C VAL A 242 14.31 -17.73 -11.40
N ARG A 243 13.95 -16.47 -11.49
CA ARG A 243 14.17 -15.61 -12.63
C ARG A 243 15.00 -14.40 -12.23
N PHE A 244 16.11 -14.22 -12.93
CA PHE A 244 16.99 -13.07 -12.75
C PHE A 244 17.06 -12.23 -14.02
N GLU A 245 16.96 -10.91 -13.86
CA GLU A 245 17.34 -9.94 -14.87
C GLU A 245 18.23 -8.85 -14.26
N GLY A 246 19.20 -8.33 -15.03
CA GLY A 246 20.05 -7.21 -14.64
C GLY A 246 21.41 -7.59 -14.09
N THR A 247 21.91 -6.85 -13.10
CA THR A 247 23.31 -6.90 -12.64
C THR A 247 23.69 -8.26 -12.11
N ASN A 248 24.75 -8.85 -12.70
CA ASN A 248 25.32 -10.16 -12.37
C ASN A 248 24.35 -11.36 -12.61
N LYS A 249 23.40 -11.23 -13.56
CA LYS A 249 22.47 -12.31 -13.93
C LYS A 249 23.22 -13.60 -14.32
N ASN A 250 24.21 -13.50 -15.21
CA ASN A 250 24.94 -14.68 -15.71
C ASN A 250 25.71 -15.40 -14.59
N GLU A 251 26.40 -14.64 -13.75
CA GLU A 251 27.10 -15.17 -12.57
C GLU A 251 26.13 -15.87 -11.61
N ALA A 252 25.00 -15.25 -11.30
CA ALA A 252 23.95 -15.81 -10.45
C ALA A 252 23.38 -17.12 -11.03
N THR A 253 23.15 -17.16 -12.33
CA THR A 253 22.67 -18.35 -13.03
C THR A 253 23.68 -19.49 -12.91
N GLU A 254 24.97 -19.22 -13.14
CA GLU A 254 26.02 -20.21 -12.98
C GLU A 254 26.15 -20.74 -11.56
N ILE A 255 26.06 -19.85 -10.56
CA ILE A 255 26.07 -20.20 -9.13
C ILE A 255 24.95 -21.19 -8.83
N LEU A 256 23.72 -20.90 -9.25
CA LEU A 256 22.57 -21.78 -9.03
C LEU A 256 22.69 -23.11 -9.78
N GLN A 257 23.14 -23.09 -11.03
CA GLN A 257 23.35 -24.34 -11.81
C GLN A 257 24.38 -25.28 -11.18
N LYS A 258 25.46 -24.70 -10.63
CA LYS A 258 26.53 -25.46 -9.95
C LYS A 258 26.15 -25.95 -8.56
N SER A 259 25.09 -25.45 -7.98
CA SER A 259 24.65 -25.74 -6.60
C SER A 259 24.12 -27.18 -6.42
N GLY A 260 23.65 -27.80 -7.51
CA GLY A 260 22.99 -29.11 -7.44
C GLY A 260 21.60 -29.11 -6.79
N LEU A 261 21.06 -27.95 -6.51
CA LEU A 261 19.74 -27.81 -5.91
C LEU A 261 18.61 -28.14 -6.89
N PRO A 262 17.50 -28.75 -6.42
CA PRO A 262 16.35 -29.06 -7.27
C PRO A 262 15.52 -27.80 -7.54
N LEU A 263 16.05 -26.89 -8.35
CA LEU A 263 15.38 -25.64 -8.74
C LEU A 263 15.35 -25.46 -10.26
N SER A 264 14.42 -24.65 -10.74
CA SER A 264 14.32 -24.27 -12.14
C SER A 264 14.73 -22.80 -12.31
N ILE A 265 15.51 -22.52 -13.36
CA ILE A 265 15.90 -21.16 -13.73
C ILE A 265 15.11 -20.77 -14.97
N ALA A 266 14.30 -19.71 -14.84
CA ALA A 266 13.50 -19.17 -15.95
C ALA A 266 14.27 -18.05 -16.67
N SER A 267 14.10 -17.99 -18.00
CA SER A 267 14.68 -16.94 -18.86
C SER A 267 13.69 -15.78 -19.08
N ASP A 268 12.39 -16.11 -19.08
CA ASP A 268 11.30 -15.19 -19.41
C ASP A 268 10.23 -15.17 -18.33
#